data_efcf3406ba9a7add7966a48637c46cfb
#
_entry.id   efcf3406ba9a7add7966a48637c46cfb
#
_cell.length_a   1.000
_cell.length_b   1.000
_cell.length_c   1.000
_cell.angle_alpha   90.00
_cell.angle_beta   90.00
_cell.angle_gamma   90.00
#
_symmetry.space_group_name_H-M   'P 1'
#
loop_
_entity.id
_entity.type
_entity.pdbx_description
1 polymer ?
#
loop_
_entity_poly.entity_id
_entity_poly.type
_entity_poly.pdbx_seq_one_letter_code
_entity_poly.pdbx_strand_id
1 'polypeptide(L)'
;MDGRQHSEDARKLIHILFGGCAFLLRYLAWHEAALVAIGALAFNLAIMPRVGAAIYRPADRTRRYLHGIVLYPVAVLGLILLFPYRLDIAAAAWGILALGDGMASIVGRRWGRRRIPWNRDKSIAGSVALFLCGGAAGAFLAWWCRPAVIPPPFLWFSLGVPFVAALVAAFAETIPVRLDDNILVPGSAAAVLWVFSLMSEDLIRSFVMDAGMQVLIAAAVNGTAAWIGFRLRTVTTAGAVAGAVIGTTIAAATSWNGWMLLLMTFLVASISSRLGVHRKTLLGIAEERGGQRGAGNAVANTGLAAVAALMAVLTNSRDAAMVAFAAALAAAGSDTIASEIGKAWGRRTYLITNLQAVRPGTSGAISLEGTAAGFVGALLLGAAAVALSVIPSSALFPVVAGATLGAFVESLLGATLEARGILNNDLLNFINTAVAATTAVLLMGTA
;
A
#
# COMPACT_ATOMS: atom_id res chain seq x y z
N MET A 1 13.71 23.22 27.29
CA MET A 1 13.52 22.49 26.02
C MET A 1 14.54 21.36 25.83
N ASP A 2 15.66 21.39 26.53
CA ASP A 2 16.84 20.55 26.26
C ASP A 2 16.74 19.06 26.69
N GLY A 3 16.19 18.75 27.85
CA GLY A 3 16.16 17.38 28.36
C GLY A 3 15.24 16.39 27.62
N ARG A 4 14.16 16.87 27.00
CA ARG A 4 13.23 16.02 26.22
C ARG A 4 13.80 15.66 24.83
N GLN A 5 14.58 16.58 24.26
CA GLN A 5 15.20 16.39 22.95
C GLN A 5 16.34 15.37 23.02
N HIS A 6 17.14 15.42 24.13
CA HIS A 6 18.20 14.44 24.39
C HIS A 6 17.69 13.00 24.55
N SER A 7 16.55 12.80 25.20
CA SER A 7 16.01 11.44 25.40
C SER A 7 15.47 10.80 24.10
N GLU A 8 14.91 11.59 23.18
CA GLU A 8 14.41 11.10 21.89
C GLU A 8 15.56 10.79 20.91
N ASP A 9 16.62 11.61 20.89
CA ASP A 9 17.81 11.33 20.06
C ASP A 9 18.54 10.07 20.55
N ALA A 10 18.69 9.90 21.88
CA ALA A 10 19.26 8.69 22.45
C ALA A 10 18.46 7.43 22.09
N ARG A 11 17.12 7.51 22.15
CA ARG A 11 16.23 6.41 21.75
C ARG A 11 16.39 6.05 20.27
N LYS A 12 16.49 7.06 19.39
CA LYS A 12 16.69 6.81 17.95
C LYS A 12 18.10 6.29 17.65
N LEU A 13 19.12 6.68 18.39
CA LEU A 13 20.44 6.08 18.29
C LEU A 13 20.43 4.59 18.69
N ILE A 14 19.76 4.24 19.77
CA ILE A 14 19.57 2.84 20.18
C ILE A 14 18.83 2.06 19.08
N HIS A 15 17.77 2.63 18.50
CA HIS A 15 17.03 2.05 17.38
C HIS A 15 17.94 1.77 16.18
N ILE A 16 18.82 2.71 15.80
CA ILE A 16 19.80 2.54 14.74
C ILE A 16 20.82 1.44 15.09
N LEU A 17 21.34 1.44 16.31
CA LEU A 17 22.32 0.44 16.77
C LEU A 17 21.75 -1.00 16.72
N PHE A 18 20.49 -1.19 17.12
CA PHE A 18 19.83 -2.49 16.99
C PHE A 18 19.66 -2.93 15.53
N GLY A 19 19.62 -1.99 14.57
CA GLY A 19 19.72 -2.29 13.15
C GLY A 19 21.00 -3.02 12.76
N GLY A 20 22.07 -2.86 13.55
CA GLY A 20 23.32 -3.61 13.39
C GLY A 20 23.14 -5.13 13.52
N CYS A 21 22.13 -5.59 14.26
CA CYS A 21 21.82 -7.02 14.33
C CYS A 21 21.39 -7.62 12.96
N ALA A 22 20.97 -6.80 12.00
CA ALA A 22 20.65 -7.26 10.66
C ALA A 22 21.83 -7.90 9.93
N PHE A 23 23.08 -7.56 10.32
CA PHE A 23 24.28 -8.24 9.80
C PHE A 23 24.32 -9.74 10.09
N LEU A 24 23.67 -10.19 11.15
CA LEU A 24 23.62 -11.59 11.54
C LEU A 24 22.78 -12.43 10.57
N LEU A 25 21.83 -11.82 9.85
CA LEU A 25 20.97 -12.51 8.89
C LEU A 25 21.74 -13.18 7.73
N ARG A 26 22.99 -12.80 7.50
CA ARG A 26 23.88 -13.49 6.56
C ARG A 26 24.27 -14.89 7.03
N TYR A 27 24.35 -15.11 8.33
CA TYR A 27 24.94 -16.31 8.94
C TYR A 27 23.91 -17.20 9.62
N LEU A 28 22.73 -16.66 9.93
CA LEU A 28 21.67 -17.37 10.63
C LEU A 28 20.66 -17.97 9.63
N ALA A 29 20.19 -19.17 9.91
CA ALA A 29 18.99 -19.69 9.28
C ALA A 29 17.77 -18.88 9.76
N TRP A 30 16.69 -18.85 8.98
CA TRP A 30 15.52 -18.04 9.30
C TRP A 30 14.92 -18.35 10.68
N HIS A 31 14.90 -19.64 11.09
CA HIS A 31 14.38 -20.05 12.39
C HIS A 31 15.27 -19.61 13.55
N GLU A 32 16.59 -19.58 13.37
CA GLU A 32 17.54 -19.06 14.37
C GLU A 32 17.39 -17.53 14.50
N ALA A 33 17.27 -16.82 13.38
CA ALA A 33 17.01 -15.40 13.36
C ALA A 33 15.65 -15.06 14.02
N ALA A 34 14.61 -15.87 13.78
CA ALA A 34 13.31 -15.71 14.42
C ALA A 34 13.39 -15.92 15.93
N LEU A 35 14.15 -16.93 16.41
CA LEU A 35 14.39 -17.14 17.86
C LEU A 35 15.09 -15.95 18.50
N VAL A 36 16.08 -15.36 17.84
CA VAL A 36 16.75 -14.13 18.32
C VAL A 36 15.76 -12.98 18.41
N ALA A 37 14.91 -12.78 17.37
CA ALA A 37 13.89 -11.73 17.37
C ALA A 37 12.82 -11.95 18.46
N ILE A 38 12.41 -13.20 18.71
CA ILE A 38 11.52 -13.58 19.83
C ILE A 38 12.19 -13.28 21.18
N GLY A 39 13.47 -13.61 21.32
CA GLY A 39 14.24 -13.28 22.52
C GLY A 39 14.31 -11.76 22.77
N ALA A 40 14.53 -10.97 21.73
CA ALA A 40 14.52 -9.50 21.82
C ALA A 40 13.11 -8.97 22.20
N LEU A 41 12.05 -9.56 21.63
CA LEU A 41 10.67 -9.22 22.01
C LEU A 41 10.38 -9.57 23.47
N ALA A 42 10.76 -10.77 23.93
CA ALA A 42 10.59 -11.19 25.31
C ALA A 42 11.39 -10.29 26.29
N PHE A 43 12.63 -9.91 25.93
CA PHE A 43 13.43 -8.95 26.68
C PHE A 43 12.72 -7.60 26.80
N ASN A 44 12.18 -7.09 25.69
CA ASN A 44 11.47 -5.80 25.67
C ASN A 44 10.15 -5.84 26.46
N LEU A 45 9.48 -6.98 26.53
CA LEU A 45 8.25 -7.15 27.31
C LEU A 45 8.51 -7.36 28.81
N ALA A 46 9.53 -8.16 29.15
CA ALA A 46 9.74 -8.60 30.54
C ALA A 46 10.77 -7.75 31.30
N ILE A 47 11.87 -7.35 30.67
CA ILE A 47 13.03 -6.72 31.32
C ILE A 47 13.02 -5.20 31.15
N MET A 48 12.77 -4.70 29.93
CA MET A 48 12.77 -3.26 29.65
C MET A 48 11.84 -2.45 30.58
N PRO A 49 10.63 -2.89 30.95
CA PRO A 49 9.79 -2.14 31.88
C PRO A 49 10.42 -1.92 33.26
N ARG A 50 11.35 -2.81 33.66
CA ARG A 50 12.01 -2.73 34.97
C ARG A 50 13.29 -1.91 34.99
N VAL A 51 14.01 -1.87 33.83
CA VAL A 51 15.35 -1.26 33.74
C VAL A 51 15.32 0.04 32.93
N GLY A 52 14.40 0.19 31.99
CA GLY A 52 14.38 1.22 30.96
C GLY A 52 13.60 2.50 31.28
N ALA A 53 13.26 2.80 32.54
CA ALA A 53 12.39 3.93 32.92
C ALA A 53 12.87 5.30 32.40
N ALA A 54 14.15 5.47 32.10
CA ALA A 54 14.73 6.69 31.54
C ALA A 54 14.48 6.86 30.02
N ILE A 55 14.13 5.77 29.31
CA ILE A 55 13.98 5.74 27.84
C ILE A 55 12.51 5.93 27.42
N TYR A 56 11.56 5.89 28.38
CA TYR A 56 10.14 5.98 28.10
C TYR A 56 9.68 7.40 27.77
N ARG A 57 8.81 7.52 26.76
CA ARG A 57 8.03 8.74 26.54
C ARG A 57 7.06 8.96 27.70
N PRO A 58 6.74 10.21 28.06
CA PRO A 58 5.65 10.49 29.02
C PRO A 58 4.32 9.85 28.62
N ALA A 59 4.04 9.75 27.30
CA ALA A 59 2.86 9.09 26.76
C ALA A 59 2.89 7.56 26.92
N ASP A 60 4.06 6.93 26.97
CA ASP A 60 4.22 5.49 27.18
C ASP A 60 3.98 5.09 28.63
N ARG A 61 4.24 6.03 29.58
CA ARG A 61 4.01 5.82 31.02
C ARG A 61 2.53 5.76 31.40
N THR A 62 1.66 6.41 30.60
CA THR A 62 0.21 6.43 30.81
C THR A 62 -0.51 5.29 30.08
N ARG A 63 0.11 4.70 29.08
CA ARG A 63 -0.41 3.55 28.32
C ARG A 63 0.25 2.26 28.82
N ARG A 64 -0.57 1.27 29.15
CA ARG A 64 -0.16 -0.04 29.72
C ARG A 64 0.77 -0.85 28.80
N TYR A 65 1.05 -0.40 27.56
CA TYR A 65 1.87 -1.06 26.54
C TYR A 65 2.83 -0.07 25.89
N LEU A 66 4.08 -0.47 25.79
CA LEU A 66 5.22 0.25 25.22
C LEU A 66 5.21 0.10 23.69
N HIS A 67 4.28 0.77 22.99
CA HIS A 67 4.02 0.53 21.56
C HIS A 67 5.29 0.53 20.70
N GLY A 68 6.12 1.55 20.75
CA GLY A 68 7.31 1.65 19.89
C GLY A 68 8.43 0.65 20.21
N ILE A 69 8.58 0.25 21.49
CA ILE A 69 9.63 -0.68 21.93
C ILE A 69 9.25 -2.14 21.58
N VAL A 70 7.95 -2.45 21.58
CA VAL A 70 7.43 -3.77 21.24
C VAL A 70 7.26 -3.93 19.72
N LEU A 71 6.79 -2.88 19.03
CA LEU A 71 6.50 -2.97 17.60
C LEU A 71 7.76 -3.13 16.74
N TYR A 72 8.91 -2.63 17.18
CA TYR A 72 10.16 -2.81 16.44
C TYR A 72 10.58 -4.29 16.31
N PRO A 73 10.76 -5.06 17.40
CA PRO A 73 11.07 -6.49 17.27
C PRO A 73 9.93 -7.29 16.65
N VAL A 74 8.67 -6.89 16.81
CA VAL A 74 7.54 -7.52 16.12
C VAL A 74 7.66 -7.34 14.61
N ALA A 75 8.00 -6.14 14.15
CA ALA A 75 8.22 -5.88 12.72
C ALA A 75 9.38 -6.70 12.17
N VAL A 76 10.51 -6.76 12.89
CA VAL A 76 11.68 -7.55 12.49
C VAL A 76 11.34 -9.04 12.43
N LEU A 77 10.65 -9.58 13.44
CA LEU A 77 10.18 -10.94 13.45
C LEU A 77 9.24 -11.21 12.26
N GLY A 78 8.30 -10.29 12.00
CA GLY A 78 7.40 -10.38 10.85
C GLY A 78 8.15 -10.43 9.52
N LEU A 79 9.18 -9.60 9.32
CA LEU A 79 10.03 -9.64 8.12
C LEU A 79 10.72 -10.99 7.95
N ILE A 80 11.31 -11.54 9.02
CA ILE A 80 11.99 -12.83 8.98
C ILE A 80 11.02 -13.96 8.63
N LEU A 81 9.83 -13.97 9.24
CA LEU A 81 8.81 -15.01 9.00
C LEU A 81 8.15 -14.90 7.62
N LEU A 82 7.99 -13.69 7.08
CA LEU A 82 7.45 -13.48 5.74
C LEU A 82 8.45 -13.84 4.65
N PHE A 83 9.75 -13.69 4.91
CA PHE A 83 10.80 -13.93 3.92
C PHE A 83 11.85 -14.96 4.38
N PRO A 84 11.45 -16.19 4.77
CA PRO A 84 12.36 -17.16 5.37
C PRO A 84 13.50 -17.59 4.44
N TYR A 85 13.27 -17.61 3.12
CA TYR A 85 14.27 -17.97 2.10
C TYR A 85 14.87 -16.74 1.40
N ARG A 86 14.46 -15.54 1.78
CA ARG A 86 14.91 -14.27 1.20
C ARG A 86 15.26 -13.29 2.33
N LEU A 87 16.19 -13.73 3.22
CA LEU A 87 16.64 -12.89 4.34
C LEU A 87 17.36 -11.61 3.89
N ASP A 88 17.78 -11.52 2.63
CA ASP A 88 18.25 -10.29 2.01
C ASP A 88 17.17 -9.20 1.95
N ILE A 89 15.91 -9.57 1.66
CA ILE A 89 14.75 -8.67 1.69
C ILE A 89 14.47 -8.22 3.13
N ALA A 90 14.47 -9.17 4.08
CA ALA A 90 14.25 -8.85 5.49
C ALA A 90 15.34 -7.92 6.02
N ALA A 91 16.61 -8.17 5.69
CA ALA A 91 17.75 -7.34 6.08
C ALA A 91 17.66 -5.93 5.48
N ALA A 92 17.34 -5.81 4.19
CA ALA A 92 17.19 -4.52 3.52
C ALA A 92 16.06 -3.68 4.13
N ALA A 93 14.87 -4.29 4.33
CA ALA A 93 13.73 -3.62 4.94
C ALA A 93 14.02 -3.21 6.40
N TRP A 94 14.74 -4.05 7.13
CA TRP A 94 15.20 -3.71 8.48
C TRP A 94 16.20 -2.55 8.47
N GLY A 95 17.15 -2.50 7.51
CA GLY A 95 18.08 -1.39 7.34
C GLY A 95 17.37 -0.06 7.04
N ILE A 96 16.35 -0.11 6.16
CA ILE A 96 15.51 1.05 5.84
C ILE A 96 14.77 1.53 7.09
N LEU A 97 14.21 0.63 7.89
CA LEU A 97 13.58 0.96 9.17
C LEU A 97 14.61 1.57 10.14
N ALA A 98 15.72 0.88 10.38
CA ALA A 98 16.66 1.25 11.44
C ALA A 98 17.33 2.60 11.16
N LEU A 99 18.04 2.70 10.03
CA LEU A 99 18.79 3.91 9.69
C LEU A 99 17.89 4.95 9.01
N GLY A 100 16.96 4.54 8.17
CA GLY A 100 16.05 5.45 7.44
C GLY A 100 15.14 6.21 8.39
N ASP A 101 14.27 5.54 9.16
CA ASP A 101 13.35 6.17 10.12
C ASP A 101 14.13 6.85 11.26
N GLY A 102 15.26 6.25 11.71
CA GLY A 102 16.12 6.85 12.70
C GLY A 102 16.62 8.23 12.28
N MET A 103 17.21 8.31 11.08
CA MET A 103 17.74 9.56 10.52
C MET A 103 16.62 10.54 10.11
N ALA A 104 15.49 10.04 9.57
CA ALA A 104 14.34 10.89 9.29
C ALA A 104 13.87 11.68 10.51
N SER A 105 13.80 11.00 11.64
CA SER A 105 13.44 11.62 12.92
C SER A 105 14.47 12.64 13.40
N ILE A 106 15.77 12.34 13.33
CA ILE A 106 16.85 13.23 13.79
C ILE A 106 16.94 14.46 12.88
N VAL A 107 17.03 14.25 11.56
CA VAL A 107 17.16 15.31 10.56
C VAL A 107 15.89 16.16 10.51
N GLY A 108 14.70 15.51 10.56
CA GLY A 108 13.41 16.21 10.54
C GLY A 108 13.22 17.15 11.73
N ARG A 109 13.73 16.81 12.91
CA ARG A 109 13.72 17.70 14.10
C ARG A 109 14.72 18.84 13.99
N ARG A 110 15.96 18.57 13.52
CA ARG A 110 17.04 19.57 13.50
C ARG A 110 16.93 20.54 12.32
N TRP A 111 16.54 20.04 11.13
CA TRP A 111 16.57 20.80 9.88
C TRP A 111 15.22 20.82 9.14
N GLY A 112 14.15 20.23 9.69
CA GLY A 112 12.83 20.11 9.06
C GLY A 112 12.01 21.40 9.06
N ARG A 113 12.53 22.51 8.50
CA ARG A 113 11.82 23.80 8.43
C ARG A 113 10.59 23.73 7.52
N ARG A 114 10.67 23.01 6.38
CA ARG A 114 9.57 22.84 5.44
C ARG A 114 8.77 21.58 5.79
N ARG A 115 7.53 21.77 6.22
CA ARG A 115 6.61 20.68 6.53
C ARG A 115 5.90 20.20 5.29
N ILE A 116 5.47 18.92 5.31
CA ILE A 116 4.72 18.31 4.22
C ILE A 116 3.30 18.88 4.23
N PRO A 117 2.75 19.36 3.09
CA PRO A 117 1.46 20.07 3.06
C PRO A 117 0.28 19.27 3.62
N TRP A 118 0.25 17.96 3.39
CA TRP A 118 -0.83 17.06 3.82
C TRP A 118 -0.56 16.36 5.16
N ASN A 119 0.68 16.46 5.69
CA ASN A 119 1.04 15.93 7.01
C ASN A 119 2.08 16.85 7.68
N ARG A 120 1.60 17.77 8.48
CA ARG A 120 2.45 18.77 9.13
C ARG A 120 3.35 18.21 10.24
N ASP A 121 3.14 16.97 10.67
CA ASP A 121 4.02 16.31 11.64
C ASP A 121 5.31 15.82 10.98
N LYS A 122 5.29 15.64 9.65
CA LYS A 122 6.44 15.20 8.85
C LYS A 122 7.07 16.38 8.09
N SER A 123 8.37 16.25 7.76
CA SER A 123 9.13 17.29 7.05
C SER A 123 9.81 16.75 5.80
N ILE A 124 9.98 17.60 4.79
CA ILE A 124 10.68 17.23 3.54
C ILE A 124 12.12 16.77 3.84
N ALA A 125 12.83 17.46 4.74
CA ALA A 125 14.19 17.06 5.12
C ALA A 125 14.23 15.66 5.78
N GLY A 126 13.25 15.34 6.62
CA GLY A 126 13.11 14.00 7.20
C GLY A 126 12.88 12.92 6.15
N SER A 127 11.95 13.13 5.21
CA SER A 127 11.67 12.18 4.13
C SER A 127 12.87 11.98 3.19
N VAL A 128 13.62 13.06 2.89
CA VAL A 128 14.88 12.94 2.13
C VAL A 128 15.93 12.14 2.89
N ALA A 129 16.03 12.34 4.20
CA ALA A 129 16.95 11.56 5.05
C ALA A 129 16.55 10.07 5.09
N LEU A 130 15.25 9.74 5.19
CA LEU A 130 14.78 8.38 5.09
C LEU A 130 15.18 7.75 3.75
N PHE A 131 14.91 8.44 2.66
CA PHE A 131 15.25 7.97 1.31
C PHE A 131 16.75 7.68 1.18
N LEU A 132 17.62 8.64 1.51
CA LEU A 132 19.06 8.52 1.30
C LEU A 132 19.70 7.54 2.28
N CYS A 133 19.48 7.72 3.58
CA CYS A 133 20.11 6.87 4.60
C CYS A 133 19.48 5.47 4.63
N GLY A 134 18.15 5.38 4.49
CA GLY A 134 17.44 4.12 4.41
C GLY A 134 17.80 3.34 3.15
N GLY A 135 17.83 4.00 1.99
CA GLY A 135 18.25 3.39 0.73
C GLY A 135 19.67 2.86 0.78
N ALA A 136 20.60 3.63 1.32
CA ALA A 136 22.00 3.21 1.47
C ALA A 136 22.15 2.02 2.44
N ALA A 137 21.47 2.06 3.61
CA ALA A 137 21.49 0.96 4.57
C ALA A 137 20.85 -0.30 4.01
N GLY A 138 19.68 -0.15 3.35
CA GLY A 138 19.00 -1.26 2.69
C GLY A 138 19.84 -1.88 1.60
N ALA A 139 20.48 -1.07 0.73
CA ALA A 139 21.35 -1.54 -0.33
C ALA A 139 22.57 -2.28 0.22
N PHE A 140 23.19 -1.73 1.25
CA PHE A 140 24.33 -2.38 1.89
C PHE A 140 23.94 -3.73 2.51
N LEU A 141 22.84 -3.80 3.25
CA LEU A 141 22.38 -5.03 3.90
C LEU A 141 21.87 -6.08 2.90
N ALA A 142 21.17 -5.67 1.84
CA ALA A 142 20.78 -6.56 0.75
C ALA A 142 22.03 -7.17 0.09
N TRP A 143 23.03 -6.34 -0.23
CA TRP A 143 24.29 -6.80 -0.79
C TRP A 143 25.05 -7.70 0.19
N TRP A 144 25.10 -7.35 1.47
CA TRP A 144 25.75 -8.14 2.51
C TRP A 144 25.13 -9.53 2.65
N CYS A 145 23.81 -9.64 2.68
CA CYS A 145 23.10 -10.90 2.84
C CYS A 145 22.96 -11.69 1.52
N ARG A 146 23.26 -11.08 0.37
CA ARG A 146 23.15 -11.71 -0.95
C ARG A 146 23.77 -13.11 -1.04
N PRO A 147 24.98 -13.39 -0.51
CA PRO A 147 25.59 -14.73 -0.61
C PRO A 147 24.86 -15.83 0.17
N ALA A 148 24.00 -15.47 1.11
CA ALA A 148 23.20 -16.45 1.89
C ALA A 148 21.91 -16.87 1.17
N VAL A 149 21.57 -16.24 0.03
CA VAL A 149 20.38 -16.55 -0.77
C VAL A 149 20.76 -17.41 -1.96
N ILE A 150 20.02 -18.49 -2.22
CA ILE A 150 20.28 -19.43 -3.31
C ILE A 150 19.05 -19.52 -4.23
N PRO A 151 19.16 -19.19 -5.53
CA PRO A 151 20.32 -18.53 -6.16
C PRO A 151 20.50 -17.09 -5.66
N PRO A 152 21.74 -16.55 -5.67
CA PRO A 152 21.99 -15.19 -5.22
C PRO A 152 21.31 -14.18 -6.16
N PRO A 153 20.59 -13.17 -5.61
CA PRO A 153 19.93 -12.16 -6.43
C PRO A 153 20.93 -11.34 -7.24
N PHE A 154 20.47 -10.73 -8.32
CA PHE A 154 21.30 -9.87 -9.15
C PHE A 154 21.87 -8.68 -8.36
N LEU A 155 23.02 -8.19 -8.77
CA LEU A 155 23.68 -7.08 -8.07
C LEU A 155 22.87 -5.78 -8.16
N TRP A 156 22.25 -5.51 -9.33
CA TRP A 156 21.37 -4.34 -9.50
C TRP A 156 20.17 -4.37 -8.56
N PHE A 157 19.62 -5.57 -8.29
CA PHE A 157 18.54 -5.75 -7.29
C PHE A 157 19.03 -5.33 -5.91
N SER A 158 20.18 -5.89 -5.47
CA SER A 158 20.68 -5.63 -4.12
C SER A 158 21.09 -4.18 -3.90
N LEU A 159 21.63 -3.50 -4.92
CA LEU A 159 22.11 -2.12 -4.80
C LEU A 159 21.07 -1.05 -5.18
N GLY A 160 20.22 -1.33 -6.17
CA GLY A 160 19.31 -0.33 -6.72
C GLY A 160 17.90 -0.38 -6.10
N VAL A 161 17.32 -1.57 -5.99
CA VAL A 161 15.92 -1.71 -5.54
C VAL A 161 15.68 -1.16 -4.11
N PRO A 162 16.62 -1.28 -3.15
CA PRO A 162 16.42 -0.69 -1.82
C PRO A 162 16.25 0.83 -1.83
N PHE A 163 16.80 1.56 -2.80
CA PHE A 163 16.51 2.99 -2.95
C PHE A 163 15.07 3.23 -3.41
N VAL A 164 14.55 2.42 -4.33
CA VAL A 164 13.12 2.48 -4.71
C VAL A 164 12.24 2.14 -3.51
N ALA A 165 12.59 1.12 -2.75
CA ALA A 165 11.88 0.72 -1.54
C ALA A 165 11.89 1.83 -0.46
N ALA A 166 13.04 2.47 -0.25
CA ALA A 166 13.18 3.59 0.67
C ALA A 166 12.40 4.83 0.20
N LEU A 167 12.33 5.09 -1.11
CA LEU A 167 11.50 6.18 -1.66
C LEU A 167 10.02 5.94 -1.40
N VAL A 168 9.52 4.72 -1.66
CA VAL A 168 8.12 4.35 -1.39
C VAL A 168 7.83 4.39 0.12
N ALA A 169 8.75 3.90 0.96
CA ALA A 169 8.62 3.96 2.41
C ALA A 169 8.60 5.40 2.92
N ALA A 170 9.46 6.29 2.39
CA ALA A 170 9.47 7.70 2.71
C ALA A 170 8.16 8.39 2.32
N PHE A 171 7.57 8.02 1.18
CA PHE A 171 6.26 8.52 0.79
C PHE A 171 5.16 7.97 1.70
N ALA A 172 5.15 6.66 1.99
CA ALA A 172 4.18 6.03 2.88
C ALA A 172 4.18 6.66 4.28
N GLU A 173 5.36 6.99 4.84
CA GLU A 173 5.51 7.70 6.11
C GLU A 173 4.83 9.08 6.11
N THR A 174 4.64 9.71 4.93
CA THR A 174 3.95 11.00 4.84
C THR A 174 2.43 10.88 4.88
N ILE A 175 1.86 9.70 4.70
CA ILE A 175 0.41 9.49 4.71
C ILE A 175 -0.11 9.79 6.13
N PRO A 176 -1.17 10.61 6.29
CA PRO A 176 -1.69 10.98 7.60
C PRO A 176 -2.55 9.85 8.19
N VAL A 177 -1.90 8.77 8.63
CA VAL A 177 -2.50 7.63 9.35
C VAL A 177 -1.86 7.48 10.73
N ARG A 178 -2.56 6.81 11.66
CA ARG A 178 -2.03 6.54 13.00
C ARG A 178 -1.35 5.17 13.12
N LEU A 179 -0.89 4.61 11.99
CA LEU A 179 -0.03 3.44 12.02
C LEU A 179 1.37 3.83 12.50
N ASP A 180 1.95 2.95 13.29
CA ASP A 180 3.32 3.15 13.79
C ASP A 180 4.35 3.00 12.66
N ASP A 181 5.31 3.92 12.59
CA ASP A 181 6.37 3.92 11.57
C ASP A 181 7.18 2.61 11.59
N ASN A 182 7.26 1.92 12.75
CA ASN A 182 7.92 0.62 12.85
C ASN A 182 7.21 -0.51 12.08
N ILE A 183 5.97 -0.31 11.65
CA ILE A 183 5.23 -1.25 10.79
C ILE A 183 5.16 -0.70 9.37
N LEU A 184 4.80 0.57 9.21
CA LEU A 184 4.54 1.17 7.91
C LEU A 184 5.79 1.25 7.03
N VAL A 185 6.92 1.69 7.60
CA VAL A 185 8.19 1.84 6.87
C VAL A 185 8.74 0.49 6.41
N PRO A 186 8.98 -0.51 7.28
CA PRO A 186 9.53 -1.77 6.84
C PRO A 186 8.54 -2.60 6.01
N GLY A 187 7.23 -2.52 6.29
CA GLY A 187 6.20 -3.21 5.53
C GLY A 187 6.12 -2.72 4.09
N SER A 188 6.08 -1.41 3.87
CA SER A 188 6.10 -0.82 2.52
C SER A 188 7.41 -1.09 1.78
N ALA A 189 8.55 -1.01 2.46
CA ALA A 189 9.84 -1.33 1.88
C ALA A 189 9.92 -2.81 1.46
N ALA A 190 9.51 -3.72 2.34
CA ALA A 190 9.50 -5.16 2.06
C ALA A 190 8.57 -5.52 0.90
N ALA A 191 7.39 -4.88 0.80
CA ALA A 191 6.49 -5.08 -0.32
C ALA A 191 7.13 -4.72 -1.67
N VAL A 192 7.83 -3.59 -1.74
CA VAL A 192 8.57 -3.18 -2.96
C VAL A 192 9.70 -4.17 -3.26
N LEU A 193 10.52 -4.51 -2.28
CA LEU A 193 11.62 -5.46 -2.45
C LEU A 193 11.10 -6.82 -2.93
N TRP A 194 10.00 -7.29 -2.37
CA TRP A 194 9.33 -8.53 -2.78
C TRP A 194 8.88 -8.47 -4.24
N VAL A 195 8.14 -7.44 -4.64
CA VAL A 195 7.65 -7.27 -6.01
C VAL A 195 8.80 -7.29 -7.00
N PHE A 196 9.87 -6.52 -6.75
CA PHE A 196 11.05 -6.50 -7.62
C PHE A 196 11.81 -7.83 -7.62
N SER A 197 11.77 -8.61 -6.55
CA SER A 197 12.44 -9.91 -6.48
C SER A 197 11.80 -10.98 -7.38
N LEU A 198 10.56 -10.77 -7.81
CA LEU A 198 9.84 -11.64 -8.72
C LEU A 198 10.11 -11.33 -10.20
N MET A 199 10.74 -10.18 -10.49
CA MET A 199 11.00 -9.73 -11.85
C MET A 199 12.19 -10.47 -12.50
N SER A 200 12.08 -10.75 -13.79
CA SER A 200 13.14 -11.35 -14.61
C SER A 200 13.97 -10.26 -15.30
N GLU A 201 15.31 -10.37 -15.24
CA GLU A 201 16.20 -9.40 -15.89
C GLU A 201 16.00 -9.37 -17.41
N ASP A 202 15.82 -10.54 -18.03
CA ASP A 202 15.63 -10.64 -19.48
C ASP A 202 14.31 -9.96 -19.90
N LEU A 203 13.23 -10.15 -19.12
CA LEU A 203 11.95 -9.51 -19.41
C LEU A 203 12.00 -7.98 -19.17
N ILE A 204 12.74 -7.52 -18.15
CA ILE A 204 12.96 -6.09 -17.94
C ILE A 204 13.72 -5.49 -19.15
N ARG A 205 14.80 -6.15 -19.58
CA ARG A 205 15.59 -5.69 -20.71
C ARG A 205 14.76 -5.62 -21.99
N SER A 206 14.03 -6.68 -22.32
CA SER A 206 13.12 -6.73 -23.47
C SER A 206 12.10 -5.61 -23.40
N PHE A 207 11.40 -5.47 -22.27
CA PHE A 207 10.38 -4.43 -22.10
C PHE A 207 10.96 -3.02 -22.31
N VAL A 208 12.12 -2.71 -21.74
CA VAL A 208 12.76 -1.39 -21.89
C VAL A 208 13.18 -1.12 -23.34
N MET A 209 13.63 -2.13 -24.06
CA MET A 209 14.04 -1.97 -25.47
C MET A 209 12.85 -1.82 -26.42
N ASP A 210 11.75 -2.54 -26.17
CA ASP A 210 10.64 -2.67 -27.11
C ASP A 210 9.48 -1.67 -26.81
N ALA A 211 9.33 -1.24 -25.54
CA ALA A 211 8.17 -0.44 -25.12
C ALA A 211 8.27 1.06 -25.44
N GLY A 212 9.40 1.57 -25.94
CA GLY A 212 9.63 3.01 -26.04
C GLY A 212 8.55 3.79 -26.79
N MET A 213 8.17 3.35 -28.00
CA MET A 213 7.12 3.99 -28.79
C MET A 213 5.74 3.81 -28.16
N GLN A 214 5.45 2.64 -27.60
CA GLN A 214 4.18 2.35 -26.92
C GLN A 214 4.01 3.23 -25.68
N VAL A 215 5.05 3.43 -24.89
CA VAL A 215 5.06 4.32 -23.73
C VAL A 215 4.79 5.78 -24.15
N LEU A 216 5.39 6.26 -25.24
CA LEU A 216 5.18 7.62 -25.75
C LEU A 216 3.72 7.83 -26.18
N ILE A 217 3.15 6.88 -26.93
CA ILE A 217 1.74 6.95 -27.37
C ILE A 217 0.82 6.89 -26.14
N ALA A 218 1.08 5.95 -25.22
CA ALA A 218 0.31 5.83 -23.98
C ALA A 218 0.38 7.11 -23.13
N ALA A 219 1.56 7.74 -23.02
CA ALA A 219 1.73 9.00 -22.30
C ALA A 219 0.95 10.15 -22.96
N ALA A 220 0.96 10.25 -24.28
CA ALA A 220 0.19 11.26 -25.02
C ALA A 220 -1.33 11.09 -24.81
N VAL A 221 -1.83 9.85 -24.91
CA VAL A 221 -3.27 9.55 -24.71
C VAL A 221 -3.68 9.84 -23.28
N ASN A 222 -2.91 9.34 -22.30
CA ASN A 222 -3.25 9.52 -20.88
C ASN A 222 -3.03 10.97 -20.41
N GLY A 223 -2.04 11.69 -20.96
CA GLY A 223 -1.87 13.12 -20.74
C GLY A 223 -3.07 13.92 -21.24
N THR A 224 -3.57 13.58 -22.44
CA THR A 224 -4.78 14.20 -23.00
C THR A 224 -6.01 13.87 -22.16
N ALA A 225 -6.22 12.60 -21.77
CA ALA A 225 -7.33 12.18 -20.92
C ALA A 225 -7.28 12.88 -19.54
N ALA A 226 -6.10 13.01 -18.95
CA ALA A 226 -5.89 13.71 -17.69
C ALA A 226 -6.20 15.20 -17.80
N TRP A 227 -5.78 15.85 -18.91
CA TRP A 227 -6.12 17.25 -19.19
C TRP A 227 -7.62 17.44 -19.35
N ILE A 228 -8.31 16.57 -20.09
CA ILE A 228 -9.78 16.58 -20.23
C ILE A 228 -10.44 16.41 -18.87
N GLY A 229 -10.04 15.42 -18.08
CA GLY A 229 -10.57 15.18 -16.74
C GLY A 229 -10.39 16.38 -15.81
N PHE A 230 -9.24 17.04 -15.87
CA PHE A 230 -8.98 18.29 -15.14
C PHE A 230 -9.91 19.42 -15.60
N ARG A 231 -10.07 19.61 -16.91
CA ARG A 231 -10.98 20.64 -17.48
C ARG A 231 -12.44 20.39 -17.11
N LEU A 232 -12.87 19.14 -17.08
CA LEU A 232 -14.22 18.72 -16.68
C LEU A 232 -14.40 18.70 -15.16
N ARG A 233 -13.38 19.05 -14.37
CA ARG A 233 -13.39 19.04 -12.90
C ARG A 233 -13.76 17.66 -12.31
N THR A 234 -13.37 16.59 -12.97
CA THR A 234 -13.54 15.21 -12.44
C THR A 234 -12.35 14.77 -11.60
N VAL A 235 -11.19 15.40 -11.82
CA VAL A 235 -9.94 15.15 -11.08
C VAL A 235 -9.28 16.46 -10.66
N THR A 236 -8.51 16.41 -9.57
CA THR A 236 -7.62 17.52 -9.18
C THR A 236 -6.34 17.49 -10.03
N THR A 237 -5.51 18.55 -10.00
CA THR A 237 -4.20 18.56 -10.70
C THR A 237 -3.34 17.36 -10.30
N ALA A 238 -3.24 17.06 -9.00
CA ALA A 238 -2.48 15.92 -8.50
C ALA A 238 -3.11 14.58 -8.95
N GLY A 239 -4.44 14.48 -8.97
CA GLY A 239 -5.17 13.33 -9.49
C GLY A 239 -4.97 13.12 -10.99
N ALA A 240 -4.92 14.21 -11.77
CA ALA A 240 -4.63 14.16 -13.20
C ALA A 240 -3.23 13.61 -13.49
N VAL A 241 -2.21 14.08 -12.75
CA VAL A 241 -0.83 13.58 -12.88
C VAL A 241 -0.76 12.11 -12.48
N ALA A 242 -1.31 11.74 -11.33
CA ALA A 242 -1.31 10.33 -10.87
C ALA A 242 -2.05 9.42 -11.87
N GLY A 243 -3.22 9.83 -12.34
CA GLY A 243 -4.00 9.10 -13.34
C GLY A 243 -3.26 8.95 -14.68
N ALA A 244 -2.54 10.00 -15.13
CA ALA A 244 -1.74 9.94 -16.34
C ALA A 244 -0.59 8.93 -16.21
N VAL A 245 0.12 8.93 -15.09
CA VAL A 245 1.21 7.99 -14.83
C VAL A 245 0.68 6.55 -14.76
N ILE A 246 -0.37 6.32 -13.96
CA ILE A 246 -0.98 4.98 -13.79
C ILE A 246 -1.54 4.48 -15.13
N GLY A 247 -2.29 5.30 -15.85
CA GLY A 247 -2.87 4.94 -17.14
C GLY A 247 -1.81 4.64 -18.19
N THR A 248 -0.71 5.41 -18.23
CA THR A 248 0.44 5.15 -19.11
C THR A 248 1.10 3.82 -18.78
N THR A 249 1.33 3.54 -17.49
CA THR A 249 1.92 2.28 -17.03
C THR A 249 1.06 1.09 -17.44
N ILE A 250 -0.26 1.16 -17.21
CA ILE A 250 -1.19 0.09 -17.56
C ILE A 250 -1.25 -0.10 -19.09
N ALA A 251 -1.39 0.97 -19.86
CA ALA A 251 -1.44 0.88 -21.34
C ALA A 251 -0.16 0.29 -21.91
N ALA A 252 1.01 0.67 -21.37
CA ALA A 252 2.30 0.15 -21.81
C ALA A 252 2.48 -1.35 -21.47
N ALA A 253 1.96 -1.78 -20.31
CA ALA A 253 2.15 -3.15 -19.84
C ALA A 253 1.07 -4.13 -20.32
N THR A 254 -0.21 -3.68 -20.48
CA THR A 254 -1.34 -4.57 -20.81
C THR A 254 -1.96 -4.34 -22.17
N SER A 255 -1.36 -3.47 -22.98
CA SER A 255 -1.95 -2.98 -24.20
C SER A 255 -3.27 -2.22 -23.98
N TRP A 256 -3.96 -1.90 -25.08
CA TRP A 256 -5.21 -1.13 -25.01
C TRP A 256 -6.38 -1.87 -24.36
N ASN A 257 -6.35 -3.19 -24.31
CA ASN A 257 -7.42 -3.99 -23.68
C ASN A 257 -7.45 -3.78 -22.16
N GLY A 258 -6.30 -3.84 -21.49
CA GLY A 258 -6.23 -3.53 -20.06
C GLY A 258 -6.49 -2.05 -19.75
N TRP A 259 -6.01 -1.14 -20.61
CA TRP A 259 -6.31 0.28 -20.48
C TRP A 259 -7.80 0.58 -20.64
N MET A 260 -8.50 -0.12 -21.55
CA MET A 260 -9.94 0.00 -21.72
C MET A 260 -10.70 -0.44 -20.47
N LEU A 261 -10.25 -1.51 -19.80
CA LEU A 261 -10.82 -1.95 -18.52
C LEU A 261 -10.62 -0.89 -17.42
N LEU A 262 -9.44 -0.25 -17.35
CA LEU A 262 -9.21 0.87 -16.46
C LEU A 262 -10.15 2.05 -16.76
N LEU A 263 -10.32 2.40 -18.02
CA LEU A 263 -11.23 3.47 -18.45
C LEU A 263 -12.68 3.15 -18.07
N MET A 264 -13.13 1.92 -18.29
CA MET A 264 -14.48 1.48 -17.89
C MET A 264 -14.67 1.58 -16.38
N THR A 265 -13.69 1.13 -15.58
CA THR A 265 -13.70 1.25 -14.12
C THR A 265 -13.80 2.71 -13.68
N PHE A 266 -13.01 3.61 -14.29
CA PHE A 266 -13.05 5.04 -14.00
C PHE A 266 -14.40 5.67 -14.37
N LEU A 267 -14.96 5.34 -15.54
CA LEU A 267 -16.24 5.87 -15.99
C LEU A 267 -17.40 5.40 -15.09
N VAL A 268 -17.43 4.11 -14.77
CA VAL A 268 -18.45 3.54 -13.88
C VAL A 268 -18.38 4.19 -12.51
N ALA A 269 -17.20 4.31 -11.93
CA ALA A 269 -17.00 4.97 -10.65
C ALA A 269 -17.39 6.47 -10.69
N SER A 270 -17.05 7.17 -11.77
CA SER A 270 -17.38 8.60 -11.94
C SER A 270 -18.88 8.83 -12.15
N ILE A 271 -19.57 7.93 -12.86
CA ILE A 271 -21.03 7.98 -13.03
C ILE A 271 -21.70 7.68 -11.70
N SER A 272 -21.28 6.61 -11.00
CA SER A 272 -21.86 6.23 -9.70
C SER A 272 -21.77 7.34 -8.67
N SER A 273 -20.65 8.05 -8.60
CA SER A 273 -20.48 9.21 -7.67
C SER A 273 -21.49 10.32 -7.93
N ARG A 274 -21.96 10.48 -9.17
CA ARG A 274 -22.97 11.49 -9.54
C ARG A 274 -24.41 11.04 -9.31
N LEU A 275 -24.66 9.73 -9.18
CA LEU A 275 -25.99 9.20 -8.93
C LEU A 275 -26.46 9.62 -7.53
N GLY A 276 -27.73 10.06 -7.45
CA GLY A 276 -28.37 10.44 -6.19
C GLY A 276 -27.76 11.64 -5.46
N VAL A 277 -26.95 12.50 -6.14
CA VAL A 277 -26.28 13.67 -5.53
C VAL A 277 -27.24 14.53 -4.73
N HIS A 278 -28.43 14.82 -5.24
CA HIS A 278 -29.43 15.65 -4.51
C HIS A 278 -29.76 15.07 -3.14
N ARG A 279 -30.04 13.75 -3.07
CA ARG A 279 -30.34 13.07 -1.78
C ARG A 279 -29.11 13.02 -0.88
N LYS A 280 -27.92 12.74 -1.41
CA LYS A 280 -26.66 12.72 -0.65
C LYS A 280 -26.35 14.11 -0.05
N THR A 281 -26.63 15.17 -0.80
CA THR A 281 -26.45 16.56 -0.32
C THR A 281 -27.44 16.88 0.81
N LEU A 282 -28.70 16.48 0.68
CA LEU A 282 -29.72 16.68 1.75
C LEU A 282 -29.35 15.92 3.03
N LEU A 283 -28.71 14.77 2.92
CA LEU A 283 -28.24 13.98 4.06
C LEU A 283 -26.88 14.44 4.62
N GLY A 284 -26.21 15.40 3.97
CA GLY A 284 -24.88 15.88 4.37
C GLY A 284 -23.74 14.86 4.15
N ILE A 285 -23.94 13.88 3.26
CA ILE A 285 -23.00 12.79 2.95
C ILE A 285 -22.50 12.81 1.50
N ALA A 286 -22.70 13.91 0.79
CA ALA A 286 -22.13 14.10 -0.54
C ALA A 286 -20.61 14.18 -0.47
N GLU A 287 -19.93 13.66 -1.52
CA GLU A 287 -18.47 13.71 -1.61
C GLU A 287 -17.95 15.16 -1.56
N GLU A 288 -16.87 15.35 -0.82
CA GLU A 288 -16.16 16.63 -0.75
C GLU A 288 -15.66 17.06 -2.14
N ARG A 289 -15.47 18.36 -2.36
CA ARG A 289 -14.98 18.95 -3.61
C ARG A 289 -15.78 18.57 -4.86
N GLY A 290 -17.08 18.24 -4.70
CA GLY A 290 -17.93 17.86 -5.83
C GLY A 290 -17.54 16.52 -6.48
N GLY A 291 -16.91 15.60 -5.73
CA GLY A 291 -16.50 14.30 -6.22
C GLY A 291 -15.20 14.32 -7.06
N GLN A 292 -14.40 15.38 -7.00
CA GLN A 292 -13.11 15.42 -7.70
C GLN A 292 -12.11 14.45 -7.08
N ARG A 293 -11.58 13.54 -7.89
CA ARG A 293 -10.62 12.53 -7.44
C ARG A 293 -9.20 13.10 -7.31
N GLY A 294 -8.59 12.92 -6.15
CA GLY A 294 -7.21 13.31 -5.87
C GLY A 294 -6.20 12.21 -6.19
N ALA A 295 -4.90 12.52 -6.05
CA ALA A 295 -3.83 11.53 -6.25
C ALA A 295 -3.92 10.35 -5.28
N GLY A 296 -4.24 10.60 -4.00
CA GLY A 296 -4.43 9.53 -3.00
C GLY A 296 -5.50 8.53 -3.45
N ASN A 297 -6.67 9.03 -3.86
CA ASN A 297 -7.74 8.18 -4.37
C ASN A 297 -7.34 7.42 -5.65
N ALA A 298 -6.63 8.04 -6.60
CA ALA A 298 -6.16 7.37 -7.81
C ALA A 298 -5.18 6.23 -7.47
N VAL A 299 -4.18 6.50 -6.62
CA VAL A 299 -3.19 5.49 -6.19
C VAL A 299 -3.85 4.37 -5.38
N ALA A 300 -4.75 4.70 -4.46
CA ALA A 300 -5.44 3.74 -3.62
C ALA A 300 -6.28 2.74 -4.44
N ASN A 301 -7.01 3.23 -5.43
CA ASN A 301 -7.94 2.42 -6.22
C ASN A 301 -7.29 1.72 -7.42
N THR A 302 -6.21 2.28 -8.00
CA THR A 302 -5.65 1.75 -9.25
C THR A 302 -4.14 1.51 -9.22
N GLY A 303 -3.46 1.90 -8.14
CA GLY A 303 -2.01 1.70 -8.00
C GLY A 303 -1.62 0.22 -7.99
N LEU A 304 -2.37 -0.61 -7.26
CA LEU A 304 -2.12 -2.06 -7.26
C LEU A 304 -2.35 -2.69 -8.64
N ALA A 305 -3.36 -2.24 -9.37
CA ALA A 305 -3.58 -2.68 -10.74
C ALA A 305 -2.39 -2.30 -11.65
N ALA A 306 -1.82 -1.10 -11.50
CA ALA A 306 -0.63 -0.72 -12.24
C ALA A 306 0.60 -1.61 -11.89
N VAL A 307 0.78 -1.95 -10.61
CA VAL A 307 1.81 -2.91 -10.19
C VAL A 307 1.56 -4.29 -10.81
N ALA A 308 0.33 -4.80 -10.75
CA ALA A 308 -0.02 -6.09 -11.34
C ALA A 308 0.18 -6.10 -12.86
N ALA A 309 -0.14 -5.00 -13.55
CA ALA A 309 0.12 -4.82 -14.98
C ALA A 309 1.62 -4.93 -15.30
N LEU A 310 2.48 -4.26 -14.52
CA LEU A 310 3.94 -4.39 -14.67
C LEU A 310 4.41 -5.82 -14.39
N MET A 311 3.88 -6.47 -13.36
CA MET A 311 4.20 -7.88 -13.05
C MET A 311 3.85 -8.82 -14.21
N ALA A 312 2.80 -8.54 -14.97
CA ALA A 312 2.39 -9.35 -16.13
C ALA A 312 3.43 -9.34 -17.26
N VAL A 313 4.24 -8.30 -17.38
CA VAL A 313 5.29 -8.20 -18.44
C VAL A 313 6.70 -8.38 -17.91
N LEU A 314 6.92 -8.21 -16.62
CA LEU A 314 8.25 -8.28 -16.01
C LEU A 314 8.51 -9.59 -15.26
N THR A 315 7.52 -10.50 -15.20
CA THR A 315 7.64 -11.80 -14.52
C THR A 315 7.14 -12.94 -15.41
N ASN A 316 7.51 -14.17 -15.03
CA ASN A 316 6.99 -15.38 -15.69
C ASN A 316 5.56 -15.76 -15.26
N SER A 317 4.92 -14.97 -14.42
CA SER A 317 3.58 -15.24 -13.86
C SER A 317 2.51 -14.34 -14.49
N ARG A 318 2.54 -14.19 -15.82
CA ARG A 318 1.66 -13.28 -16.57
C ARG A 318 0.19 -13.48 -16.23
N ASP A 319 -0.30 -14.72 -16.26
CA ASP A 319 -1.72 -15.01 -16.08
C ASP A 319 -2.21 -14.65 -14.67
N ALA A 320 -1.44 -15.02 -13.64
CA ALA A 320 -1.75 -14.64 -12.26
C ALA A 320 -1.74 -13.12 -12.07
N ALA A 321 -0.77 -12.43 -12.68
CA ALA A 321 -0.68 -10.97 -12.62
C ALA A 321 -1.85 -10.28 -13.34
N MET A 322 -2.31 -10.81 -14.47
CA MET A 322 -3.49 -10.29 -15.19
C MET A 322 -4.79 -10.52 -14.41
N VAL A 323 -4.92 -11.66 -13.72
CA VAL A 323 -6.04 -11.90 -12.81
C VAL A 323 -6.01 -10.93 -11.61
N ALA A 324 -4.85 -10.71 -11.00
CA ALA A 324 -4.69 -9.70 -9.95
C ALA A 324 -5.05 -8.29 -10.44
N PHE A 325 -4.61 -7.92 -11.65
CA PHE A 325 -4.95 -6.66 -12.31
C PHE A 325 -6.47 -6.47 -12.46
N ALA A 326 -7.15 -7.46 -13.03
CA ALA A 326 -8.59 -7.41 -13.23
C ALA A 326 -9.37 -7.38 -11.90
N ALA A 327 -8.95 -8.17 -10.91
CA ALA A 327 -9.56 -8.21 -9.59
C ALA A 327 -9.41 -6.88 -8.84
N ALA A 328 -8.23 -6.25 -8.91
CA ALA A 328 -8.01 -4.94 -8.30
C ALA A 328 -8.92 -3.86 -8.92
N LEU A 329 -9.06 -3.83 -10.25
CA LEU A 329 -9.96 -2.87 -10.91
C LEU A 329 -11.43 -3.17 -10.64
N ALA A 330 -11.83 -4.45 -10.65
CA ALA A 330 -13.19 -4.85 -10.31
C ALA A 330 -13.55 -4.46 -8.87
N ALA A 331 -12.64 -4.65 -7.91
CA ALA A 331 -12.83 -4.24 -6.52
C ALA A 331 -12.99 -2.72 -6.39
N ALA A 332 -12.10 -1.93 -6.98
CA ALA A 332 -12.17 -0.48 -6.94
C ALA A 332 -13.47 0.08 -7.53
N GLY A 333 -13.92 -0.47 -8.67
CA GLY A 333 -15.17 -0.06 -9.31
C GLY A 333 -16.40 -0.49 -8.54
N SER A 334 -16.43 -1.76 -8.09
CA SER A 334 -17.57 -2.33 -7.36
C SER A 334 -17.78 -1.68 -5.99
N ASP A 335 -16.69 -1.37 -5.28
CA ASP A 335 -16.76 -0.65 -4.00
C ASP A 335 -17.35 0.75 -4.16
N THR A 336 -16.90 1.50 -5.17
CA THR A 336 -17.49 2.81 -5.49
C THR A 336 -18.98 2.70 -5.79
N ILE A 337 -19.40 1.69 -6.58
CA ILE A 337 -20.82 1.44 -6.86
C ILE A 337 -21.58 1.13 -5.57
N ALA A 338 -21.06 0.21 -4.75
CA ALA A 338 -21.68 -0.22 -3.51
C ALA A 338 -21.91 0.95 -2.54
N SER A 339 -20.85 1.73 -2.31
CA SER A 339 -20.89 2.87 -1.38
C SER A 339 -21.83 3.96 -1.89
N GLU A 340 -21.80 4.31 -3.17
CA GLU A 340 -22.62 5.39 -3.72
C GLU A 340 -24.11 5.02 -3.84
N ILE A 341 -24.41 3.77 -4.27
CA ILE A 341 -25.79 3.26 -4.29
C ILE A 341 -26.32 3.09 -2.85
N GLY A 342 -25.49 2.56 -1.94
CA GLY A 342 -25.85 2.44 -0.53
C GLY A 342 -26.19 3.77 0.14
N LYS A 343 -25.39 4.83 -0.11
CA LYS A 343 -25.66 6.19 0.36
C LYS A 343 -26.91 6.78 -0.26
N ALA A 344 -27.14 6.58 -1.57
CA ALA A 344 -28.23 7.19 -2.30
C ALA A 344 -29.58 6.50 -2.07
N TRP A 345 -29.62 5.17 -2.04
CA TRP A 345 -30.87 4.39 -2.03
C TRP A 345 -30.96 3.32 -0.95
N GLY A 346 -29.91 3.13 -0.10
CA GLY A 346 -29.97 2.20 1.02
C GLY A 346 -31.14 2.53 1.95
N ARG A 347 -32.10 1.61 2.06
CA ARG A 347 -33.28 1.77 2.92
C ARG A 347 -32.95 1.48 4.38
N ARG A 348 -32.18 0.44 4.61
CA ARG A 348 -31.70 0.02 5.92
C ARG A 348 -30.21 -0.19 5.86
N THR A 349 -29.49 0.55 6.69
CA THR A 349 -28.03 0.52 6.75
C THR A 349 -27.60 -0.02 8.10
N TYR A 350 -26.73 -0.99 8.09
CA TYR A 350 -26.25 -1.69 9.28
C TYR A 350 -24.73 -1.63 9.37
N LEU A 351 -24.21 -1.50 10.59
CA LEU A 351 -22.78 -1.65 10.83
C LEU A 351 -22.37 -3.13 10.70
N ILE A 352 -21.37 -3.43 9.90
CA ILE A 352 -20.99 -4.82 9.59
C ILE A 352 -20.56 -5.63 10.82
N THR A 353 -20.04 -4.97 11.88
CA THR A 353 -19.49 -5.63 13.07
C THR A 353 -20.55 -6.17 14.04
N ASN A 354 -21.73 -5.55 14.11
CA ASN A 354 -22.75 -5.87 15.12
C ASN A 354 -24.18 -5.79 14.59
N LEU A 355 -24.35 -5.53 13.29
CA LEU A 355 -25.64 -5.40 12.60
C LEU A 355 -26.58 -4.36 13.24
N GLN A 356 -26.04 -3.39 13.98
CA GLN A 356 -26.84 -2.27 14.46
C GLN A 356 -27.18 -1.32 13.33
N ALA A 357 -28.43 -0.81 13.34
CA ALA A 357 -28.86 0.19 12.38
C ALA A 357 -28.10 1.50 12.59
N VAL A 358 -27.52 2.03 11.52
CA VAL A 358 -26.73 3.26 11.51
C VAL A 358 -27.17 4.17 10.36
N ARG A 359 -26.73 5.43 10.40
CA ARG A 359 -27.02 6.38 9.31
C ARG A 359 -26.24 6.01 8.05
N PRO A 360 -26.82 6.18 6.85
CA PRO A 360 -26.09 6.07 5.60
C PRO A 360 -24.82 6.96 5.62
N GLY A 361 -23.71 6.45 5.07
CA GLY A 361 -22.42 7.15 5.09
C GLY A 361 -21.57 6.96 6.36
N THR A 362 -22.04 6.19 7.35
CA THR A 362 -21.23 5.77 8.48
C THR A 362 -20.13 4.82 7.98
N SER A 363 -18.88 5.01 8.44
CA SER A 363 -17.76 4.15 8.06
C SER A 363 -18.01 2.70 8.45
N GLY A 364 -17.81 1.77 7.50
CA GLY A 364 -18.09 0.34 7.68
C GLY A 364 -19.57 -0.05 7.69
N ALA A 365 -20.45 0.85 7.28
CA ALA A 365 -21.87 0.57 7.14
C ALA A 365 -22.19 -0.10 5.79
N ILE A 366 -23.01 -1.14 5.83
CA ILE A 366 -23.48 -1.89 4.67
C ILE A 366 -25.00 -1.78 4.51
N SER A 367 -25.48 -1.86 3.28
CA SER A 367 -26.91 -2.00 2.95
C SER A 367 -27.12 -3.07 1.90
N LEU A 368 -28.31 -3.68 1.87
CA LEU A 368 -28.62 -4.70 0.89
C LEU A 368 -28.49 -4.16 -0.55
N GLU A 369 -29.02 -2.95 -0.79
CA GLU A 369 -28.99 -2.30 -2.09
C GLU A 369 -27.55 -1.98 -2.51
N GLY A 370 -26.71 -1.47 -1.60
CA GLY A 370 -25.31 -1.20 -1.86
C GLY A 370 -24.51 -2.48 -2.14
N THR A 371 -24.67 -3.50 -1.29
CA THR A 371 -23.97 -4.78 -1.45
C THR A 371 -24.37 -5.48 -2.76
N ALA A 372 -25.65 -5.52 -3.08
CA ALA A 372 -26.13 -6.09 -4.35
C ALA A 372 -25.60 -5.32 -5.57
N ALA A 373 -25.62 -3.98 -5.50
CA ALA A 373 -25.08 -3.15 -6.58
C ALA A 373 -23.57 -3.35 -6.76
N GLY A 374 -22.82 -3.46 -5.66
CA GLY A 374 -21.38 -3.76 -5.70
C GLY A 374 -21.09 -5.12 -6.33
N PHE A 375 -21.83 -6.17 -5.93
CA PHE A 375 -21.70 -7.50 -6.53
C PHE A 375 -21.96 -7.49 -8.04
N VAL A 376 -23.05 -6.82 -8.48
CA VAL A 376 -23.34 -6.64 -9.92
C VAL A 376 -22.22 -5.85 -10.59
N GLY A 377 -21.69 -4.82 -9.97
CA GLY A 377 -20.55 -4.05 -10.47
C GLY A 377 -19.30 -4.90 -10.67
N ALA A 378 -18.96 -5.75 -9.69
CA ALA A 378 -17.85 -6.70 -9.78
C ALA A 378 -18.06 -7.70 -10.93
N LEU A 379 -19.28 -8.22 -11.08
CA LEU A 379 -19.64 -9.15 -12.17
C LEU A 379 -19.51 -8.47 -13.54
N LEU A 380 -20.01 -7.25 -13.69
CA LEU A 380 -19.93 -6.50 -14.95
C LEU A 380 -18.51 -6.15 -15.34
N LEU A 381 -17.67 -5.70 -14.39
CA LEU A 381 -16.25 -5.39 -14.65
C LEU A 381 -15.45 -6.68 -14.90
N GLY A 382 -15.71 -7.76 -14.17
CA GLY A 382 -15.11 -9.07 -14.44
C GLY A 382 -15.50 -9.62 -15.81
N ALA A 383 -16.77 -9.52 -16.20
CA ALA A 383 -17.25 -9.92 -17.53
C ALA A 383 -16.63 -9.05 -18.64
N ALA A 384 -16.45 -7.74 -18.39
CA ALA A 384 -15.74 -6.85 -19.30
C ALA A 384 -14.27 -7.26 -19.46
N ALA A 385 -13.61 -7.67 -18.38
CA ALA A 385 -12.24 -8.18 -18.44
C ALA A 385 -12.11 -9.44 -19.30
N VAL A 386 -13.11 -10.34 -19.24
CA VAL A 386 -13.19 -11.53 -20.11
C VAL A 386 -13.46 -11.12 -21.57
N ALA A 387 -14.43 -10.25 -21.79
CA ALA A 387 -14.81 -9.79 -23.15
C ALA A 387 -13.66 -9.05 -23.85
N LEU A 388 -12.85 -8.30 -23.10
CA LEU A 388 -11.63 -7.63 -23.56
C LEU A 388 -10.42 -8.58 -23.67
N SER A 389 -10.60 -9.88 -23.40
CA SER A 389 -9.50 -10.87 -23.41
C SER A 389 -8.34 -10.51 -22.48
N VAL A 390 -8.63 -9.80 -21.39
CA VAL A 390 -7.67 -9.46 -20.32
C VAL A 390 -7.43 -10.68 -19.44
N ILE A 391 -8.48 -11.46 -19.17
CA ILE A 391 -8.45 -12.70 -18.39
C ILE A 391 -9.26 -13.80 -19.09
N PRO A 392 -8.98 -15.08 -18.86
CA PRO A 392 -9.80 -16.18 -19.34
C PRO A 392 -11.15 -16.22 -18.61
N SER A 393 -12.17 -16.85 -19.21
CA SER A 393 -13.50 -16.98 -18.60
C SER A 393 -13.49 -17.74 -17.26
N SER A 394 -12.57 -18.69 -17.08
CA SER A 394 -12.36 -19.41 -15.81
C SER A 394 -11.97 -18.49 -14.65
N ALA A 395 -11.37 -17.34 -14.92
CA ALA A 395 -10.98 -16.35 -13.91
C ALA A 395 -12.13 -15.43 -13.47
N LEU A 396 -13.30 -15.47 -14.11
CA LEU A 396 -14.44 -14.61 -13.77
C LEU A 396 -14.88 -14.80 -12.31
N PHE A 397 -15.07 -16.07 -11.89
CA PHE A 397 -15.47 -16.37 -10.51
C PHE A 397 -14.41 -15.91 -9.50
N PRO A 398 -13.11 -16.25 -9.64
CA PRO A 398 -12.06 -15.73 -8.77
C PRO A 398 -12.05 -14.19 -8.64
N VAL A 399 -12.20 -13.47 -9.74
CA VAL A 399 -12.21 -12.00 -9.76
C VAL A 399 -13.42 -11.45 -8.99
N VAL A 400 -14.62 -11.97 -9.23
CA VAL A 400 -15.85 -11.52 -8.54
C VAL A 400 -15.81 -11.89 -7.06
N ALA A 401 -15.36 -13.08 -6.71
CA ALA A 401 -15.21 -13.52 -5.32
C ALA A 401 -14.17 -12.64 -4.58
N GLY A 402 -13.03 -12.38 -5.22
CA GLY A 402 -11.99 -11.51 -4.67
C GLY A 402 -12.49 -10.08 -4.43
N ALA A 403 -13.14 -9.47 -5.42
CA ALA A 403 -13.70 -8.12 -5.30
C ALA A 403 -14.76 -8.03 -4.19
N THR A 404 -15.62 -9.06 -4.09
CA THR A 404 -16.65 -9.12 -3.04
C THR A 404 -16.02 -9.27 -1.65
N LEU A 405 -15.03 -10.15 -1.49
CA LEU A 405 -14.33 -10.30 -0.21
C LEU A 405 -13.57 -9.02 0.18
N GLY A 406 -12.92 -8.37 -0.78
CA GLY A 406 -12.24 -7.09 -0.56
C GLY A 406 -13.17 -6.03 0.02
N ALA A 407 -14.37 -5.87 -0.56
CA ALA A 407 -15.39 -4.93 -0.09
C ALA A 407 -15.88 -5.26 1.34
N PHE A 408 -16.03 -6.55 1.69
CA PHE A 408 -16.36 -6.94 3.07
C PHE A 408 -15.23 -6.64 4.05
N VAL A 409 -13.99 -6.93 3.69
CA VAL A 409 -12.82 -6.61 4.52
C VAL A 409 -12.70 -5.10 4.72
N GLU A 410 -12.89 -4.31 3.66
CA GLU A 410 -12.89 -2.85 3.74
C GLU A 410 -13.97 -2.34 4.70
N SER A 411 -15.21 -2.83 4.58
CA SER A 411 -16.30 -2.45 5.48
C SER A 411 -15.99 -2.82 6.94
N LEU A 412 -15.37 -3.99 7.19
CA LEU A 412 -14.96 -4.41 8.52
C LEU A 412 -13.87 -3.51 9.11
N LEU A 413 -12.86 -3.18 8.32
CA LEU A 413 -11.78 -2.28 8.73
C LEU A 413 -12.29 -0.83 8.88
N GLY A 414 -13.26 -0.41 8.06
CA GLY A 414 -13.95 0.86 8.18
C GLY A 414 -14.66 0.98 9.52
N ALA A 415 -15.43 -0.03 9.90
CA ALA A 415 -16.14 -0.07 11.18
C ALA A 415 -15.22 -0.13 12.42
N THR A 416 -13.99 -0.59 12.26
CA THR A 416 -13.07 -0.85 13.38
C THR A 416 -11.89 0.11 13.43
N LEU A 417 -11.09 0.18 12.39
CA LEU A 417 -9.83 0.93 12.38
C LEU A 417 -9.99 2.37 11.87
N GLU A 418 -10.80 2.60 10.82
CA GLU A 418 -11.07 3.94 10.34
C GLU A 418 -11.93 4.73 11.33
N ALA A 419 -12.96 4.10 11.90
CA ALA A 419 -13.78 4.72 12.94
C ALA A 419 -12.97 5.17 14.16
N ARG A 420 -11.80 4.56 14.41
CA ARG A 420 -10.83 4.95 15.45
C ARG A 420 -9.78 5.95 14.95
N GLY A 421 -9.81 6.33 13.68
CA GLY A 421 -8.83 7.21 13.04
C GLY A 421 -7.43 6.60 12.93
N ILE A 422 -7.32 5.26 12.90
CA ILE A 422 -6.05 4.54 12.69
C ILE A 422 -5.73 4.48 11.21
N LEU A 423 -6.72 4.15 10.38
CA LEU A 423 -6.64 4.15 8.92
C LEU A 423 -7.44 5.31 8.34
N ASN A 424 -7.14 5.68 7.11
CA ASN A 424 -7.95 6.60 6.32
C ASN A 424 -8.60 5.85 5.13
N ASN A 425 -9.53 6.49 4.47
CA ASN A 425 -10.27 5.91 3.35
C ASN A 425 -9.36 5.47 2.18
N ASP A 426 -8.31 6.22 1.86
CA ASP A 426 -7.39 5.84 0.77
C ASP A 426 -6.69 4.51 1.09
N LEU A 427 -6.25 4.31 2.34
CA LEU A 427 -5.60 3.06 2.73
C LEU A 427 -6.60 1.88 2.79
N LEU A 428 -7.86 2.13 3.15
CA LEU A 428 -8.91 1.11 3.07
C LEU A 428 -9.15 0.66 1.63
N ASN A 429 -9.28 1.59 0.70
CA ASN A 429 -9.43 1.28 -0.73
C ASN A 429 -8.23 0.48 -1.27
N PHE A 430 -7.01 0.83 -0.85
CA PHE A 430 -5.82 0.07 -1.21
C PHE A 430 -5.86 -1.36 -0.67
N ILE A 431 -6.26 -1.54 0.59
CA ILE A 431 -6.40 -2.87 1.22
C ILE A 431 -7.50 -3.68 0.51
N ASN A 432 -8.62 -3.07 0.16
CA ASN A 432 -9.67 -3.70 -0.63
C ASN A 432 -9.11 -4.29 -1.93
N THR A 433 -8.43 -3.46 -2.74
CA THR A 433 -7.84 -3.91 -4.01
C THR A 433 -6.78 -4.99 -3.79
N ALA A 434 -5.99 -4.92 -2.71
CA ALA A 434 -4.97 -5.91 -2.36
C ALA A 434 -5.59 -7.27 -1.95
N VAL A 435 -6.63 -7.24 -1.11
CA VAL A 435 -7.38 -8.45 -0.73
C VAL A 435 -8.02 -9.10 -1.95
N ALA A 436 -8.64 -8.29 -2.81
CA ALA A 436 -9.28 -8.77 -4.03
C ALA A 436 -8.28 -9.47 -4.96
N ALA A 437 -7.15 -8.82 -5.25
CA ALA A 437 -6.10 -9.36 -6.11
C ALA A 437 -5.52 -10.66 -5.54
N THR A 438 -5.18 -10.67 -4.26
CA THR A 438 -4.61 -11.84 -3.58
C THR A 438 -5.60 -13.01 -3.58
N THR A 439 -6.86 -12.77 -3.22
CA THR A 439 -7.90 -13.80 -3.21
C THR A 439 -8.12 -14.40 -4.60
N ALA A 440 -8.19 -13.55 -5.64
CA ALA A 440 -8.40 -14.02 -7.00
C ALA A 440 -7.24 -14.91 -7.49
N VAL A 441 -6.00 -14.53 -7.20
CA VAL A 441 -4.81 -15.33 -7.56
C VAL A 441 -4.78 -16.65 -6.79
N LEU A 442 -5.10 -16.67 -5.50
CA LEU A 442 -5.15 -17.89 -4.70
C LEU A 442 -6.21 -18.87 -5.22
N LEU A 443 -7.39 -18.37 -5.56
CA LEU A 443 -8.47 -19.19 -6.13
C LEU A 443 -8.14 -19.76 -7.52
N MET A 444 -7.33 -19.05 -8.31
CA MET A 444 -6.82 -19.58 -9.60
C MET A 444 -5.79 -20.68 -9.41
N GLY A 445 -4.95 -20.61 -8.38
CA GLY A 445 -3.92 -21.61 -8.10
C GLY A 445 -4.46 -22.91 -7.50
N THR A 446 -5.73 -22.94 -7.07
CA THR A 446 -6.41 -24.13 -6.50
C THR A 446 -7.32 -24.82 -7.51
N ALA A 447 -7.53 -24.26 -8.67
CA ALA A 447 -8.33 -24.81 -9.78
C ALA A 447 -7.41 -25.37 -10.87
#